data_ea9355fe86f9ff0f0daa6b3e829dbcec
#
_entry.id   ea9355fe86f9ff0f0daa6b3e829dbcec
#
_cell.length_a   1.000
_cell.length_b   1.000
_cell.length_c   1.000
_cell.angle_alpha   90.00
_cell.angle_beta   90.00
_cell.angle_gamma   90.00
#
_symmetry.space_group_name_H-M   'P 1'
#
loop_
_entity.id
_entity.type
_entity.pdbx_description
1 polymer ?
#
loop_
_entity_poly.entity_id
_entity_poly.type
_entity_poly.pdbx_seq_one_letter_code
_entity_poly.pdbx_strand_id
1 'polypeptide(L)'
;MTNRRLIVVCGPPCSGKSTIARALSARTGAIHLELDSILVRLLPGSAHSEKDRDVAYRAMHTIAEYLLRSVDEVILDATYAREEPRSDLDQIARRSGASIFMIQCEVPPETTRARFLERKAGHFAVDLNEERVFRLAEEYPYTDSSLILDATQPINQTLQNIEPYLGSWTILRTGGTCANDL
;
A
#
# COMPACT_ATOMS: atom_id res chain seq x y z
N MET A 1 22.07 11.67 8.47
CA MET A 1 20.74 11.20 8.93
C MET A 1 20.19 10.36 7.80
N THR A 2 19.92 9.07 8.03
CA THR A 2 19.32 8.17 7.05
C THR A 2 17.90 8.63 6.77
N ASN A 3 17.61 8.98 5.52
CA ASN A 3 16.28 9.47 5.09
C ASN A 3 15.38 8.28 4.74
N ARG A 4 15.19 7.34 5.70
CA ARG A 4 14.34 6.17 5.49
C ARG A 4 12.88 6.55 5.45
N ARG A 5 12.15 5.99 4.49
CA ARG A 5 10.73 6.28 4.27
C ARG A 5 9.89 5.00 4.35
N LEU A 6 8.89 5.02 5.23
CA LEU A 6 7.83 4.04 5.29
C LEU A 6 6.59 4.64 4.62
N ILE A 7 6.34 4.26 3.38
CA ILE A 7 5.24 4.78 2.58
C ILE A 7 4.06 3.83 2.72
N VAL A 8 2.93 4.34 3.19
CA VAL A 8 1.71 3.55 3.40
C VAL A 8 0.67 3.99 2.38
N VAL A 9 0.36 3.11 1.43
CA VAL A 9 -0.72 3.33 0.46
C VAL A 9 -1.94 2.57 0.93
N CYS A 10 -2.96 3.30 1.35
CA CYS A 10 -4.16 2.74 1.97
C CYS A 10 -5.46 3.29 1.35
N GLY A 11 -6.59 2.72 1.76
CA GLY A 11 -7.88 3.09 1.22
C GLY A 11 -8.86 1.92 1.19
N PRO A 12 -10.14 2.15 0.86
CA PRO A 12 -11.14 1.09 0.82
C PRO A 12 -10.79 0.01 -0.23
N PRO A 13 -11.38 -1.17 -0.15
CA PRO A 13 -11.26 -2.18 -1.22
C PRO A 13 -11.64 -1.57 -2.57
N CYS A 14 -11.00 -2.03 -3.64
CA CYS A 14 -11.24 -1.55 -5.01
C CYS A 14 -10.96 -0.06 -5.27
N SER A 15 -10.33 0.67 -4.34
CA SER A 15 -9.96 2.09 -4.54
C SER A 15 -8.84 2.29 -5.56
N GLY A 16 -8.06 1.25 -5.91
CA GLY A 16 -6.92 1.39 -6.81
C GLY A 16 -5.56 1.52 -6.09
N LYS A 17 -5.52 1.42 -4.76
CA LYS A 17 -4.30 1.50 -3.95
C LYS A 17 -3.15 0.62 -4.46
N SER A 18 -3.42 -0.65 -4.82
CA SER A 18 -2.37 -1.56 -5.30
C SER A 18 -1.82 -1.17 -6.68
N THR A 19 -2.64 -0.52 -7.51
CA THR A 19 -2.18 0.05 -8.78
C THR A 19 -1.23 1.22 -8.53
N ILE A 20 -1.59 2.11 -7.59
CA ILE A 20 -0.77 3.26 -7.20
C ILE A 20 0.52 2.78 -6.53
N ALA A 21 0.45 1.84 -5.59
CA ALA A 21 1.61 1.30 -4.89
C ALA A 21 2.62 0.64 -5.84
N ARG A 22 2.15 -0.16 -6.80
CA ARG A 22 3.00 -0.77 -7.84
C ARG A 22 3.64 0.27 -8.75
N ALA A 23 2.88 1.26 -9.20
CA ALA A 23 3.41 2.32 -10.05
C ALA A 23 4.44 3.17 -9.31
N LEU A 24 4.20 3.46 -8.02
CA LEU A 24 5.12 4.17 -7.16
C LEU A 24 6.42 3.36 -6.96
N SER A 25 6.31 2.08 -6.64
CA SER A 25 7.45 1.16 -6.53
C SER A 25 8.29 1.11 -7.82
N ALA A 26 7.64 0.97 -8.97
CA ALA A 26 8.32 0.97 -10.26
C ALA A 26 9.08 2.28 -10.55
N ARG A 27 8.56 3.42 -10.07
CA ARG A 27 9.17 4.74 -10.27
C ARG A 27 10.32 5.02 -9.30
N THR A 28 10.21 4.57 -8.04
CA THR A 28 11.17 4.89 -6.98
C THR A 28 12.20 3.79 -6.73
N GLY A 29 11.89 2.55 -7.10
CA GLY A 29 12.64 1.37 -6.72
C GLY A 29 12.37 0.89 -5.28
N ALA A 30 11.42 1.52 -4.57
CA ALA A 30 11.01 1.10 -3.23
C ALA A 30 10.45 -0.32 -3.23
N ILE A 31 10.73 -1.08 -2.17
CA ILE A 31 10.20 -2.43 -2.03
C ILE A 31 8.71 -2.35 -1.69
N HIS A 32 7.88 -2.98 -2.50
CA HIS A 32 6.43 -3.03 -2.32
C HIS A 32 6.01 -4.30 -1.59
N LEU A 33 5.32 -4.15 -0.46
CA LEU A 33 4.71 -5.20 0.34
C LEU A 33 3.18 -5.07 0.25
N GLU A 34 2.54 -6.05 -0.38
CA GLU A 34 1.09 -6.12 -0.55
C GLU A 34 0.49 -7.10 0.45
N LEU A 35 -0.42 -6.64 1.33
CA LEU A 35 -1.02 -7.44 2.41
C LEU A 35 -1.71 -8.70 1.89
N ASP A 36 -2.52 -8.57 0.84
CA ASP A 36 -3.30 -9.69 0.30
C ASP A 36 -2.37 -10.78 -0.28
N SER A 37 -1.27 -10.38 -0.92
CA SER A 37 -0.25 -11.31 -1.42
C SER A 37 0.48 -12.05 -0.28
N ILE A 38 0.77 -11.35 0.80
CA ILE A 38 1.39 -11.94 2.00
C ILE A 38 0.40 -12.90 2.67
N LEU A 39 -0.86 -12.51 2.83
CA LEU A 39 -1.92 -13.32 3.43
C LEU A 39 -2.08 -14.67 2.72
N VAL A 40 -2.23 -14.64 1.39
CA VAL A 40 -2.41 -15.86 0.58
C VAL A 40 -1.20 -16.78 0.68
N ARG A 41 0.01 -16.24 0.76
CA ARG A 41 1.24 -17.03 0.87
C ARG A 41 1.47 -17.62 2.26
N LEU A 42 1.13 -16.88 3.31
CA LEU A 42 1.29 -17.33 4.70
C LEU A 42 0.21 -18.33 5.12
N LEU A 43 -1.00 -18.14 4.65
CA LEU A 43 -2.18 -18.89 5.07
C LEU A 43 -2.96 -19.42 3.86
N PRO A 44 -2.35 -20.31 3.05
CA PRO A 44 -2.99 -20.84 1.86
C PRO A 44 -4.25 -21.63 2.25
N GLY A 45 -5.37 -21.29 1.61
CA GLY A 45 -6.67 -21.92 1.86
C GLY A 45 -7.39 -21.41 3.12
N SER A 46 -6.91 -20.36 3.76
CA SER A 46 -7.64 -19.71 4.86
C SER A 46 -8.91 -19.01 4.35
N ALA A 47 -9.88 -18.81 5.25
CA ALA A 47 -11.09 -18.04 4.96
C ALA A 47 -10.84 -16.52 4.97
N HIS A 48 -9.60 -16.07 5.10
CA HIS A 48 -9.18 -14.67 5.19
C HIS A 48 -9.95 -13.90 6.29
N SER A 49 -10.14 -14.55 7.43
CA SER A 49 -10.79 -13.96 8.61
C SER A 49 -10.04 -12.73 9.12
N GLU A 50 -10.63 -11.99 10.06
CA GLU A 50 -9.91 -10.87 10.71
C GLU A 50 -8.63 -11.35 11.41
N LYS A 51 -8.66 -12.52 12.06
CA LYS A 51 -7.47 -13.10 12.69
C LYS A 51 -6.37 -13.42 11.67
N ASP A 52 -6.73 -13.93 10.50
CA ASP A 52 -5.77 -14.20 9.43
C ASP A 52 -5.16 -12.89 8.92
N ARG A 53 -5.96 -11.85 8.79
CA ARG A 53 -5.48 -10.51 8.42
C ARG A 53 -4.55 -9.92 9.47
N ASP A 54 -4.83 -10.12 10.76
CA ASP A 54 -3.94 -9.67 11.84
C ASP A 54 -2.58 -10.37 11.78
N VAL A 55 -2.56 -11.66 11.44
CA VAL A 55 -1.31 -12.38 11.19
C VAL A 55 -0.55 -11.78 10.01
N ALA A 56 -1.25 -11.51 8.91
CA ALA A 56 -0.64 -10.92 7.71
C ALA A 56 -0.11 -9.49 7.96
N TYR A 57 -0.85 -8.64 8.70
CA TYR A 57 -0.38 -7.32 9.11
C TYR A 57 0.90 -7.41 9.93
N ARG A 58 0.93 -8.27 10.97
CA ARG A 58 2.13 -8.47 11.79
C ARG A 58 3.32 -8.95 10.97
N ALA A 59 3.09 -9.87 10.04
CA ALA A 59 4.15 -10.34 9.14
C ALA A 59 4.65 -9.22 8.23
N MET A 60 3.75 -8.47 7.57
CA MET A 60 4.10 -7.35 6.71
C MET A 60 4.88 -6.28 7.47
N HIS A 61 4.44 -5.92 8.67
CA HIS A 61 5.11 -4.95 9.55
C HIS A 61 6.51 -5.42 9.97
N THR A 62 6.64 -6.70 10.34
CA THR A 62 7.95 -7.28 10.68
C THR A 62 8.90 -7.25 9.48
N ILE A 63 8.42 -7.64 8.30
CA ILE A 63 9.22 -7.60 7.07
C ILE A 63 9.66 -6.17 6.76
N ALA A 64 8.75 -5.19 6.86
CA ALA A 64 9.07 -3.79 6.63
C ALA A 64 10.15 -3.27 7.58
N GLU A 65 10.03 -3.57 8.89
CA GLU A 65 11.03 -3.17 9.88
C GLU A 65 12.43 -3.75 9.56
N TYR A 66 12.50 -5.01 9.13
CA TYR A 66 13.77 -5.62 8.72
C TYR A 66 14.33 -5.01 7.44
N LEU A 67 13.51 -4.79 6.44
CA LEU A 67 13.92 -4.21 5.17
C LEU A 67 14.47 -2.78 5.35
N LEU A 68 13.81 -1.96 6.16
CA LEU A 68 14.24 -0.59 6.45
C LEU A 68 15.62 -0.49 7.14
N ARG A 69 16.22 -1.62 7.55
CA ARG A 69 17.63 -1.64 8.01
C ARG A 69 18.63 -1.58 6.86
N SER A 70 18.20 -2.00 5.66
CA SER A 70 19.08 -2.17 4.49
C SER A 70 18.66 -1.36 3.27
N VAL A 71 17.41 -0.88 3.23
CA VAL A 71 16.89 -0.05 2.12
C VAL A 71 16.35 1.27 2.66
N ASP A 72 16.29 2.26 1.79
CA ASP A 72 15.82 3.59 2.15
C ASP A 72 14.29 3.72 2.12
N GLU A 73 13.60 2.87 1.36
CA GLU A 73 12.16 3.00 1.15
C GLU A 73 11.45 1.65 1.10
N VAL A 74 10.33 1.57 1.84
CA VAL A 74 9.39 0.44 1.79
C VAL A 74 7.98 0.99 1.61
N ILE A 75 7.21 0.39 0.71
CA ILE A 75 5.80 0.70 0.47
C ILE A 75 4.95 -0.42 1.09
N LEU A 76 4.02 -0.05 1.95
CA LEU A 76 2.99 -0.94 2.49
C LEU A 76 1.67 -0.67 1.78
N ASP A 77 1.10 -1.72 1.19
CA ASP A 77 -0.19 -1.67 0.47
C ASP A 77 -1.22 -2.51 1.22
N ALA A 78 -2.14 -1.85 1.89
CA ALA A 78 -3.23 -2.50 2.62
C ALA A 78 -4.40 -1.54 2.86
N THR A 79 -5.51 -2.06 3.37
CA THR A 79 -6.70 -1.23 3.64
C THR A 79 -6.46 -0.24 4.78
N TYR A 80 -5.84 -0.66 5.88
CA TYR A 80 -5.62 0.18 7.07
C TYR A 80 -6.88 0.91 7.58
N ALA A 81 -8.03 0.26 7.51
CA ALA A 81 -9.29 0.83 8.01
C ALA A 81 -9.44 0.76 9.53
N ARG A 82 -8.69 -0.11 10.21
CA ARG A 82 -8.70 -0.27 11.66
C ARG A 82 -7.54 0.47 12.32
N GLU A 83 -7.75 0.86 13.57
CA GLU A 83 -6.78 1.62 14.36
C GLU A 83 -5.54 0.80 14.72
N GLU A 84 -5.71 -0.49 15.09
CA GLU A 84 -4.60 -1.33 15.56
C GLU A 84 -3.44 -1.41 14.55
N PRO A 85 -3.65 -1.79 13.27
CA PRO A 85 -2.55 -1.82 12.32
C PRO A 85 -2.01 -0.42 11.99
N ARG A 86 -2.76 0.66 12.21
CA ARG A 86 -2.25 2.04 12.07
C ARG A 86 -1.32 2.41 13.20
N SER A 87 -1.68 2.10 14.45
CA SER A 87 -0.87 2.40 15.62
C SER A 87 0.49 1.68 15.62
N ASP A 88 0.57 0.51 14.99
CA ASP A 88 1.82 -0.24 14.83
C ASP A 88 2.84 0.49 13.95
N LEU A 89 2.39 1.32 13.00
CA LEU A 89 3.27 2.05 12.07
C LEU A 89 4.25 2.96 12.82
N ASP A 90 3.79 3.63 13.89
CA ASP A 90 4.64 4.50 14.71
C ASP A 90 5.76 3.73 15.40
N GLN A 91 5.50 2.48 15.80
CA GLN A 91 6.51 1.63 16.41
C GLN A 91 7.57 1.21 15.39
N ILE A 92 7.13 0.83 14.16
CA ILE A 92 8.03 0.49 13.06
C ILE A 92 8.93 1.69 12.73
N ALA A 93 8.34 2.87 12.58
CA ALA A 93 9.06 4.09 12.27
C ALA A 93 10.12 4.42 13.33
N ARG A 94 9.76 4.37 14.62
CA ARG A 94 10.69 4.59 15.72
C ARG A 94 11.84 3.59 15.74
N ARG A 95 11.55 2.28 15.54
CA ARG A 95 12.59 1.23 15.58
C ARG A 95 13.51 1.24 14.37
N SER A 96 13.00 1.63 13.21
CA SER A 96 13.78 1.69 11.97
C SER A 96 14.42 3.05 11.69
N GLY A 97 14.03 4.11 12.44
CA GLY A 97 14.43 5.49 12.17
C GLY A 97 13.86 6.03 10.86
N ALA A 98 12.70 5.54 10.43
CA ALA A 98 12.02 5.97 9.22
C ALA A 98 10.98 7.05 9.49
N SER A 99 10.73 7.90 8.50
CA SER A 99 9.57 8.79 8.47
C SER A 99 8.38 8.09 7.80
N ILE A 100 7.18 8.28 8.36
CA ILE A 100 5.94 7.72 7.80
C ILE A 100 5.35 8.72 6.81
N PHE A 101 4.97 8.22 5.63
CA PHE A 101 4.19 8.93 4.62
C PHE A 101 2.93 8.14 4.32
N MET A 102 1.78 8.65 4.74
CA MET A 102 0.50 7.97 4.52
C MET A 102 -0.23 8.60 3.33
N ILE A 103 -0.56 7.77 2.35
CA ILE A 103 -1.28 8.10 1.13
C ILE A 103 -2.61 7.37 1.15
N GLN A 104 -3.70 8.10 1.26
CA GLN A 104 -5.04 7.55 1.31
C GLN A 104 -5.73 7.70 -0.06
N CYS A 105 -6.06 6.56 -0.67
CA CYS A 105 -6.75 6.52 -1.96
C CYS A 105 -8.24 6.73 -1.75
N GLU A 106 -8.75 7.86 -2.18
CA GLU A 106 -10.17 8.20 -2.16
C GLU A 106 -10.81 7.89 -3.51
N VAL A 107 -11.98 7.31 -3.49
CA VAL A 107 -12.85 7.14 -4.66
C VAL A 107 -14.31 7.25 -4.21
N PRO A 108 -15.20 7.75 -5.08
CA PRO A 108 -16.63 7.71 -4.78
C PRO A 108 -17.11 6.29 -4.51
N PRO A 109 -18.02 6.08 -3.54
CA PRO A 109 -18.53 4.75 -3.20
C PRO A 109 -19.12 3.98 -4.40
N GLU A 110 -19.79 4.67 -5.30
CA GLU A 110 -20.32 4.09 -6.55
C GLU A 110 -19.21 3.57 -7.48
N THR A 111 -18.07 4.24 -7.54
CA THR A 111 -16.89 3.77 -8.29
C THR A 111 -16.33 2.49 -7.68
N THR A 112 -16.25 2.41 -6.35
CA THR A 112 -15.85 1.18 -5.64
C THR A 112 -16.79 0.04 -5.97
N ARG A 113 -18.12 0.29 -5.95
CA ARG A 113 -19.15 -0.71 -6.29
C ARG A 113 -18.99 -1.22 -7.71
N ALA A 114 -18.87 -0.32 -8.69
CA ALA A 114 -18.69 -0.67 -10.10
C ALA A 114 -17.42 -1.53 -10.28
N ARG A 115 -16.29 -1.09 -9.76
CA ARG A 115 -15.02 -1.82 -9.85
C ARG A 115 -15.06 -3.19 -9.15
N PHE A 116 -15.80 -3.31 -8.05
CA PHE A 116 -15.99 -4.58 -7.36
C PHE A 116 -16.77 -5.57 -8.22
N LEU A 117 -17.88 -5.14 -8.81
CA LEU A 117 -18.72 -5.99 -9.65
C LEU A 117 -17.98 -6.47 -10.91
N GLU A 118 -17.19 -5.60 -11.53
CA GLU A 118 -16.33 -5.95 -12.68
C GLU A 118 -15.27 -7.01 -12.32
N ARG A 119 -14.70 -6.95 -11.11
CA ARG A 119 -13.66 -7.86 -10.63
C ARG A 119 -14.17 -9.22 -10.16
N LYS A 120 -15.47 -9.38 -9.91
CA LYS A 120 -16.06 -10.60 -9.35
C LYS A 120 -15.76 -11.88 -10.15
N ALA A 121 -15.36 -11.75 -11.41
CA ALA A 121 -15.05 -12.87 -12.29
C ALA A 121 -13.60 -13.40 -12.20
N GLY A 122 -12.69 -12.77 -11.47
CA GLY A 122 -11.27 -13.15 -11.53
C GLY A 122 -10.36 -12.87 -10.31
N HIS A 123 -10.91 -12.49 -9.17
CA HIS A 123 -10.07 -12.05 -8.06
C HIS A 123 -9.91 -13.08 -6.93
N PHE A 124 -8.68 -13.18 -6.41
CA PHE A 124 -8.26 -14.00 -5.28
C PHE A 124 -8.83 -13.56 -3.91
N ALA A 125 -9.63 -12.51 -3.85
CA ALA A 125 -10.27 -12.04 -2.60
C ALA A 125 -11.58 -12.81 -2.36
N VAL A 126 -11.44 -14.06 -1.95
CA VAL A 126 -12.57 -14.98 -1.64
C VAL A 126 -13.41 -14.47 -0.45
N ASP A 127 -12.86 -13.57 0.38
CA ASP A 127 -13.44 -13.06 1.63
C ASP A 127 -14.07 -11.66 1.52
N LEU A 128 -13.92 -10.99 0.39
CA LEU A 128 -14.56 -9.70 0.16
C LEU A 128 -16.02 -9.92 -0.24
N ASN A 129 -16.90 -9.98 0.76
CA ASN A 129 -18.32 -9.91 0.48
C ASN A 129 -18.71 -8.46 0.11
N GLU A 130 -19.73 -8.34 -0.68
CA GLU A 130 -20.24 -7.08 -1.21
C GLU A 130 -20.58 -6.07 -0.11
N GLU A 131 -21.25 -6.52 0.95
CA GLU A 131 -21.65 -5.69 2.09
C GLU A 131 -20.43 -5.03 2.77
N ARG A 132 -19.36 -5.80 3.00
CA ARG A 132 -18.13 -5.29 3.60
C ARG A 132 -17.43 -4.27 2.71
N VAL A 133 -17.38 -4.54 1.41
CA VAL A 133 -16.77 -3.61 0.43
C VAL A 133 -17.52 -2.29 0.42
N PHE A 134 -18.85 -2.34 0.37
CA PHE A 134 -19.69 -1.15 0.29
C PHE A 134 -19.67 -0.35 1.58
N ARG A 135 -19.75 -1.02 2.73
CA ARG A 135 -19.60 -0.36 4.02
C ARG A 135 -18.25 0.36 4.14
N LEU A 136 -17.15 -0.31 3.80
CA LEU A 136 -15.83 0.33 3.85
C LEU A 136 -15.66 1.46 2.83
N ALA A 137 -16.38 1.45 1.73
CA ALA A 137 -16.35 2.54 0.77
C ALA A 137 -17.06 3.80 1.30
N GLU A 138 -18.12 3.63 2.11
CA GLU A 138 -18.89 4.73 2.69
C GLU A 138 -18.28 5.25 4.01
N GLU A 139 -17.73 4.35 4.83
CA GLU A 139 -17.30 4.62 6.20
C GLU A 139 -15.77 4.61 6.38
N TYR A 140 -14.99 4.69 5.28
CA TYR A 140 -13.54 4.62 5.41
C TYR A 140 -13.00 5.78 6.26
N PRO A 141 -12.20 5.49 7.31
CA PRO A 141 -11.76 6.52 8.25
C PRO A 141 -10.55 7.27 7.69
N TYR A 142 -10.78 8.23 6.80
CA TYR A 142 -9.74 9.16 6.32
C TYR A 142 -9.19 10.00 7.47
N THR A 143 -7.91 10.35 7.39
CA THR A 143 -7.24 11.17 8.41
C THR A 143 -6.58 12.40 7.77
N ASP A 144 -6.68 13.54 8.43
CA ASP A 144 -6.15 14.82 7.93
C ASP A 144 -4.61 14.89 7.91
N SER A 145 -3.94 14.00 8.64
CA SER A 145 -2.46 13.94 8.71
C SER A 145 -1.79 13.25 7.52
N SER A 146 -2.55 12.97 6.47
CA SER A 146 -2.11 12.19 5.30
C SER A 146 -2.40 12.92 4.00
N LEU A 147 -1.77 12.44 2.92
CA LEU A 147 -2.15 12.84 1.57
C LEU A 147 -3.41 12.07 1.15
N ILE A 148 -4.52 12.75 0.94
CA ILE A 148 -5.72 12.16 0.33
C ILE A 148 -5.62 12.35 -1.18
N LEU A 149 -5.69 11.24 -1.91
CA LEU A 149 -5.60 11.21 -3.37
C LEU A 149 -6.91 10.79 -4.00
N ASP A 150 -7.38 11.57 -4.95
CA ASP A 150 -8.41 11.14 -5.89
C ASP A 150 -7.85 10.01 -6.78
N ALA A 151 -8.21 8.76 -6.45
CA ALA A 151 -7.76 7.57 -7.16
C ALA A 151 -8.64 7.24 -8.39
N THR A 152 -9.46 8.19 -8.86
CA THR A 152 -10.11 8.14 -10.17
C THR A 152 -9.23 8.72 -11.28
N GLN A 153 -8.24 9.53 -10.92
CA GLN A 153 -7.35 10.20 -11.86
C GLN A 153 -6.41 9.21 -12.59
N PRO A 154 -5.94 9.56 -13.80
CA PRO A 154 -4.92 8.80 -14.48
C PRO A 154 -3.66 8.62 -13.62
N ILE A 155 -3.06 7.44 -13.68
CA ILE A 155 -1.94 7.05 -12.82
C ILE A 155 -0.76 8.05 -12.87
N ASN A 156 -0.44 8.60 -14.06
CA ASN A 156 0.64 9.58 -14.19
C ASN A 156 0.36 10.86 -13.41
N GLN A 157 -0.89 11.35 -13.42
CA GLN A 157 -1.30 12.51 -12.66
C GLN A 157 -1.30 12.22 -11.16
N THR A 158 -1.77 11.04 -10.77
CA THR A 158 -1.72 10.58 -9.38
C THR A 158 -0.29 10.58 -8.84
N LEU A 159 0.68 10.06 -9.61
CA LEU A 159 2.09 10.04 -9.21
C LEU A 159 2.68 11.46 -9.13
N GLN A 160 2.29 12.38 -10.01
CA GLN A 160 2.70 13.79 -9.93
C GLN A 160 2.19 14.47 -8.66
N ASN A 161 1.00 14.12 -8.20
CA ASN A 161 0.44 14.66 -6.95
C ASN A 161 1.13 14.08 -5.69
N ILE A 162 1.68 12.86 -5.76
CA ILE A 162 2.44 12.22 -4.67
C ILE A 162 3.83 12.85 -4.51
N GLU A 163 4.46 13.22 -5.61
CA GLU A 163 5.86 13.66 -5.64
C GLU A 163 6.18 14.82 -4.67
N PRO A 164 5.41 15.91 -4.60
CA PRO A 164 5.66 16.99 -3.64
C PRO A 164 5.53 16.54 -2.17
N TYR A 165 4.62 15.60 -1.90
CA TYR A 165 4.37 15.08 -0.56
C TYR A 165 5.54 14.23 -0.04
N LEU A 166 6.13 13.42 -0.90
CA LEU A 166 7.27 12.58 -0.53
C LEU A 166 8.61 13.34 -0.55
N GLY A 167 8.65 14.56 -1.11
CA GLY A 167 9.90 15.27 -1.41
C GLY A 167 10.59 14.71 -2.65
N SER A 168 11.71 15.33 -3.08
CA SER A 168 12.41 14.87 -4.28
C SER A 168 12.89 13.43 -4.14
N TRP A 169 12.43 12.58 -5.04
CA TRP A 169 12.87 11.19 -5.17
C TRP A 169 14.16 11.14 -5.97
N THR A 170 15.05 10.28 -5.56
CA THR A 170 16.16 9.88 -6.42
C THR A 170 15.58 8.99 -7.52
N ILE A 171 15.32 9.55 -8.70
CA ILE A 171 14.94 8.76 -9.88
C ILE A 171 16.06 7.75 -10.08
N LEU A 172 15.79 6.47 -9.97
CA LEU A 172 16.71 5.43 -10.42
C LEU A 172 16.95 5.70 -11.92
N ARG A 173 18.14 6.21 -12.26
CA ARG A 173 18.58 6.26 -13.64
C ARG A 173 18.65 4.82 -14.12
N THR A 174 17.67 4.41 -14.93
CA THR A 174 17.79 3.23 -15.78
C THR A 174 18.93 3.49 -16.76
N GLY A 175 20.15 3.07 -16.40
CA GLY A 175 21.36 3.36 -17.16
C GLY A 175 22.55 2.62 -16.58
N GLY A 176 22.48 1.31 -16.53
CA GLY A 176 23.61 0.41 -16.37
C GLY A 176 23.61 -0.53 -17.56
N THR A 177 24.08 -0.06 -18.72
CA THR A 177 24.60 -0.95 -19.77
C THR A 177 25.61 -1.89 -19.10
N CYS A 178 25.28 -3.17 -19.01
CA CYS A 178 26.26 -4.22 -18.84
C CYS A 178 27.19 -4.12 -20.07
N ALA A 179 28.31 -3.45 -19.91
CA ALA A 179 29.44 -3.66 -20.80
C ALA A 179 29.94 -5.06 -20.53
N ASN A 180 29.70 -5.97 -21.47
CA ASN A 180 30.52 -7.13 -21.68
C ASN A 180 31.91 -6.63 -22.06
N ASP A 181 32.89 -6.91 -21.23
CA ASP A 181 34.27 -6.98 -21.68
C ASP A 181 34.99 -8.11 -20.94
N LEU A 182 35.35 -9.13 -21.75
CA LEU A 182 36.37 -10.20 -21.62
C LEU A 182 36.10 -11.33 -20.64
#